data_d25d049945c10fd1fdfc96da2f20a265
#
_entry.id   d25d049945c10fd1fdfc96da2f20a265
#
_cell.length_a   1.000
_cell.length_b   1.000
_cell.length_c   1.000
_cell.angle_alpha   90.00
_cell.angle_beta   90.00
_cell.angle_gamma   90.00
#
_symmetry.space_group_name_H-M   'P 1'
#
loop_
_entity.id
_entity.type
_entity.pdbx_description
1 polymer ?
#
loop_
_entity_poly.entity_id
_entity_poly.type
_entity_poly.pdbx_seq_one_letter_code
_entity_poly.pdbx_strand_id
1 'polypeptide(L)'
;MLETFSALANGFVVCFDFQNILACIAGVLVGTLTGVLPGIGVTGAMALLLPLSYGMDATPATIMFAGIYYGAMYGGSTTSILVNLPGEAASVITCLDGNAMAKNGRAGAALSIAAIGSFIAGTIGL
;
A
#
# COMPACT_ATOMS: atom_id res chain seq x y z
N MET A 1 18.26 -8.83 -23.79
CA MET A 1 17.04 -8.00 -23.92
C MET A 1 15.77 -8.83 -24.15
N LEU A 2 15.74 -9.73 -25.11
CA LEU A 2 14.55 -10.59 -25.35
C LEU A 2 14.23 -11.50 -24.15
N GLU A 3 15.24 -12.04 -23.46
CA GLU A 3 15.05 -12.85 -22.26
C GLU A 3 14.48 -12.04 -21.10
N THR A 4 14.85 -10.77 -20.96
CA THR A 4 14.33 -9.88 -19.92
C THR A 4 12.86 -9.56 -20.19
N PHE A 5 12.48 -9.33 -21.45
CA PHE A 5 11.09 -9.11 -21.83
C PHE A 5 10.21 -10.35 -21.61
N SER A 6 10.73 -11.53 -21.93
CA SER A 6 10.01 -12.79 -21.70
C SER A 6 9.85 -13.09 -20.22
N ALA A 7 10.86 -12.80 -19.39
CA ALA A 7 10.79 -12.93 -17.94
C ALA A 7 9.76 -11.97 -17.33
N LEU A 8 9.70 -10.71 -17.82
CA LEU A 8 8.71 -9.73 -17.42
C LEU A 8 7.29 -10.17 -17.78
N ALA A 9 7.09 -10.65 -19.00
CA ALA A 9 5.79 -11.15 -19.46
C ALA A 9 5.32 -12.34 -18.61
N ASN A 10 6.22 -13.29 -18.31
CA ASN A 10 5.93 -14.41 -17.42
C ASN A 10 5.60 -13.93 -16.00
N GLY A 11 6.30 -12.94 -15.48
CA GLY A 11 6.01 -12.34 -14.19
C GLY A 11 4.60 -11.76 -14.13
N PHE A 12 4.15 -11.06 -15.18
CA PHE A 12 2.77 -10.56 -15.26
C PHE A 12 1.74 -11.70 -15.25
N VAL A 13 1.96 -12.75 -16.01
CA VAL A 13 1.06 -13.92 -16.03
C VAL A 13 0.95 -14.55 -14.64
N VAL A 14 2.07 -14.72 -13.95
CA VAL A 14 2.09 -15.25 -12.57
C VAL A 14 1.36 -14.34 -11.60
N CYS A 15 1.49 -13.01 -11.72
CA CYS A 15 0.76 -12.06 -10.86
C CYS A 15 -0.76 -12.16 -11.03
N PHE A 16 -1.25 -12.50 -12.22
CA PHE A 16 -2.67 -12.67 -12.50
C PHE A 16 -3.24 -14.04 -12.11
N ASP A 17 -2.42 -14.94 -11.57
CA ASP A 17 -2.92 -16.19 -11.02
C ASP A 17 -3.87 -15.90 -9.84
N PHE A 18 -4.95 -16.68 -9.75
CA PHE A 18 -6.02 -16.48 -8.78
C PHE A 18 -5.51 -16.44 -7.33
N GLN A 19 -4.57 -17.32 -6.98
CA GLN A 19 -3.97 -17.37 -5.66
C GLN A 19 -3.16 -16.10 -5.34
N ASN A 20 -2.44 -15.58 -6.31
CA ASN A 20 -1.62 -14.38 -6.17
C ASN A 20 -2.48 -13.12 -6.08
N ILE A 21 -3.58 -13.06 -6.81
CA ILE A 21 -4.57 -11.97 -6.68
C ILE A 21 -5.20 -11.96 -5.29
N LEU A 22 -5.59 -13.13 -4.76
CA LEU A 22 -6.12 -13.22 -3.39
C LEU A 22 -5.08 -12.78 -2.35
N ALA A 23 -3.84 -13.19 -2.50
CA ALA A 23 -2.74 -12.77 -1.62
C ALA A 23 -2.53 -11.24 -1.68
N CYS A 24 -2.60 -10.65 -2.88
CA CYS A 24 -2.50 -9.21 -3.07
C CYS A 24 -3.66 -8.47 -2.37
N ILE A 25 -4.89 -8.89 -2.61
CA ILE A 25 -6.09 -8.26 -2.00
C ILE A 25 -6.03 -8.37 -0.48
N ALA A 26 -5.72 -9.54 0.05
CA ALA A 26 -5.57 -9.75 1.48
C ALA A 26 -4.47 -8.86 2.07
N GLY A 27 -3.32 -8.79 1.40
CA GLY A 27 -2.21 -7.92 1.79
C GLY A 27 -2.61 -6.44 1.83
N VAL A 28 -3.25 -5.95 0.77
CA VAL A 28 -3.71 -4.55 0.69
C VAL A 28 -4.74 -4.23 1.78
N LEU A 29 -5.72 -5.11 2.02
CA LEU A 29 -6.73 -4.89 3.04
C LEU A 29 -6.11 -4.83 4.44
N VAL A 30 -5.30 -5.82 4.79
CA VAL A 30 -4.64 -5.87 6.10
C VAL A 30 -3.64 -4.71 6.25
N GLY A 31 -2.89 -4.41 5.19
CA GLY A 31 -1.98 -3.27 5.16
C GLY A 31 -2.71 -1.94 5.38
N THR A 32 -3.83 -1.72 4.69
CA THR A 32 -4.62 -0.49 4.87
C THR A 32 -5.16 -0.37 6.30
N LEU A 33 -5.68 -1.46 6.86
CA LEU A 33 -6.17 -1.48 8.25
C LEU A 33 -5.07 -1.17 9.26
N THR A 34 -3.90 -1.78 9.09
CA THR A 34 -2.75 -1.52 10.00
C THR A 34 -2.15 -0.13 9.79
N GLY A 35 -2.15 0.38 8.56
CA GLY A 35 -1.67 1.72 8.22
C GLY A 35 -2.52 2.85 8.80
N VAL A 36 -3.81 2.60 8.99
CA VAL A 36 -4.73 3.54 9.67
C VAL A 36 -4.38 3.69 11.16
N LEU A 37 -3.72 2.70 11.76
CA LEU A 37 -3.32 2.75 13.16
C LEU A 37 -2.02 3.56 13.32
N PRO A 38 -2.07 4.78 13.88
CA PRO A 38 -0.89 5.61 14.04
C PRO A 38 0.11 4.95 15.00
N GLY A 39 1.39 4.95 14.58
CA GLY A 39 2.49 4.43 15.39
C GLY A 39 2.94 3.01 15.04
N ILE A 40 2.14 2.19 14.36
CA ILE A 40 2.58 0.86 13.91
C ILE A 40 3.46 0.98 12.66
N GLY A 41 3.05 1.82 11.73
CA GLY A 41 3.76 2.03 10.47
C GLY A 41 3.84 0.78 9.58
N VAL A 42 4.39 0.96 8.39
CA VAL A 42 4.55 -0.12 7.40
C VAL A 42 5.44 -1.25 7.94
N THR A 43 6.55 -0.89 8.56
CA THR A 43 7.53 -1.86 9.08
C THR A 43 6.93 -2.73 10.18
N GLY A 44 6.16 -2.12 11.09
CA GLY A 44 5.45 -2.83 12.15
C GLY A 44 4.39 -3.78 11.58
N ALA A 45 3.62 -3.33 10.58
CA ALA A 45 2.63 -4.16 9.90
C ALA A 45 3.27 -5.38 9.24
N MET A 46 4.37 -5.19 8.52
CA MET A 46 5.11 -6.29 7.88
C MET A 46 5.68 -7.26 8.91
N ALA A 47 6.24 -6.77 10.02
CA ALA A 47 6.80 -7.60 11.07
C ALA A 47 5.74 -8.45 11.78
N LEU A 48 4.56 -7.87 12.05
CA LEU A 48 3.44 -8.59 12.67
C LEU A 48 2.87 -9.70 11.79
N LEU A 49 2.91 -9.51 10.47
CA LEU A 49 2.34 -10.44 9.51
C LEU A 49 3.37 -11.43 8.93
N LEU A 50 4.64 -11.26 9.28
CA LEU A 50 5.70 -12.18 8.85
C LEU A 50 5.39 -13.65 9.17
N PRO A 51 4.87 -14.02 10.36
CA PRO A 51 4.54 -15.40 10.65
C PRO A 51 3.49 -16.03 9.72
N LEU A 52 2.61 -15.21 9.15
CA LEU A 52 1.59 -15.68 8.20
C LEU A 52 2.21 -16.23 6.90
N SER A 53 3.38 -15.74 6.53
CA SER A 53 4.06 -16.15 5.30
C SER A 53 4.72 -17.53 5.39
N TYR A 54 4.93 -18.08 6.59
CA TYR A 54 5.61 -19.37 6.74
C TYR A 54 4.87 -20.57 6.14
N GLY A 55 3.56 -20.47 5.96
CA GLY A 55 2.75 -21.52 5.32
C GLY A 55 2.45 -21.27 3.84
N MET A 56 3.03 -20.22 3.25
CA MET A 56 2.75 -19.80 1.88
C MET A 56 3.96 -20.05 0.97
N ASP A 57 3.69 -20.27 -0.32
CA ASP A 57 4.74 -20.27 -1.33
C ASP A 57 5.40 -18.88 -1.43
N ALA A 58 6.66 -18.83 -1.88
CA ALA A 58 7.44 -17.59 -1.91
C ALA A 58 6.80 -16.49 -2.77
N THR A 59 6.18 -16.84 -3.90
CA THR A 59 5.57 -15.87 -4.81
C THR A 59 4.34 -15.18 -4.20
N PRO A 60 3.28 -15.90 -3.75
CA PRO A 60 2.14 -15.26 -3.11
C PRO A 60 2.51 -14.54 -1.81
N ALA A 61 3.49 -15.04 -1.04
CA ALA A 61 3.98 -14.36 0.14
C ALA A 61 4.60 -12.99 -0.20
N THR A 62 5.46 -12.93 -1.22
CA THR A 62 6.08 -11.68 -1.68
C THR A 62 5.03 -10.69 -2.18
N ILE A 63 4.04 -11.15 -2.95
CA ILE A 63 2.93 -10.33 -3.44
C ILE A 63 2.09 -9.80 -2.28
N MET A 64 1.82 -10.64 -1.29
CA MET A 64 1.09 -10.23 -0.08
C MET A 64 1.83 -9.14 0.68
N PHE A 65 3.15 -9.26 0.88
CA PHE A 65 3.95 -8.23 1.55
C PHE A 65 4.01 -6.93 0.76
N ALA A 66 4.12 -6.99 -0.56
CA ALA A 66 4.00 -5.81 -1.40
C ALA A 66 2.63 -5.12 -1.22
N GLY A 67 1.55 -5.91 -1.18
CA GLY A 67 0.20 -5.44 -0.89
C GLY A 67 0.09 -4.77 0.49
N ILE A 68 0.68 -5.37 1.53
CA ILE A 68 0.72 -4.79 2.88
C ILE A 68 1.45 -3.45 2.87
N TYR A 69 2.58 -3.38 2.18
CA TYR A 69 3.36 -2.14 2.05
C TYR A 69 2.52 -1.01 1.44
N TYR A 70 1.96 -1.22 0.26
CA TYR A 70 1.16 -0.21 -0.43
C TYR A 70 -0.13 0.12 0.33
N GLY A 71 -0.78 -0.88 0.90
CA GLY A 71 -1.98 -0.68 1.72
C GLY A 71 -1.69 0.17 2.95
N ALA A 72 -0.61 -0.11 3.67
CA ALA A 72 -0.23 0.63 4.87
C ALA A 72 0.16 2.08 4.56
N MET A 73 0.86 2.32 3.45
CA MET A 73 1.19 3.67 2.98
C MET A 73 -0.07 4.49 2.70
N TYR A 74 -1.04 3.90 2.02
CA TYR A 74 -2.31 4.57 1.74
C TYR A 74 -3.15 4.77 3.01
N GLY A 75 -3.20 3.77 3.90
CA GLY A 75 -3.87 3.87 5.19
C GLY A 75 -3.33 5.00 6.06
N GLY A 76 -2.01 5.15 6.12
CA GLY A 76 -1.33 6.25 6.82
C GLY A 76 -1.66 7.63 6.23
N SER A 77 -1.74 7.73 4.91
CA SER A 77 -2.16 8.96 4.23
C SER A 77 -3.63 9.30 4.53
N THR A 78 -4.49 8.29 4.62
CA THR A 78 -5.92 8.47 4.96
C THR A 78 -6.08 9.08 6.35
N THR A 79 -5.36 8.58 7.34
CA THR A 79 -5.38 9.10 8.71
C THR A 79 -4.83 10.51 8.79
N SER A 80 -3.77 10.79 8.05
CA SER A 80 -3.18 12.12 7.94
C SER A 80 -4.17 13.14 7.40
N ILE A 81 -4.94 12.79 6.38
CA ILE A 81 -5.94 13.66 5.76
C ILE A 81 -7.14 13.88 6.70
N LEU A 82 -7.69 12.81 7.26
CA LEU A 82 -8.95 12.89 8.01
C LEU A 82 -8.78 13.35 9.45
N VAL A 83 -7.73 12.88 10.13
CA VAL A 83 -7.55 13.05 11.57
C VAL A 83 -6.35 13.93 11.93
N ASN A 84 -5.53 14.29 10.97
CA ASN A 84 -4.28 15.04 11.16
C ASN A 84 -3.26 14.29 12.03
N LEU A 85 -3.29 12.97 11.98
CA LEU A 85 -2.32 12.10 12.65
C LEU A 85 -1.54 11.33 11.57
N PRO A 86 -0.22 11.55 11.44
CA PRO A 86 0.56 10.80 10.46
C PRO A 86 0.64 9.33 10.88
N GLY A 87 0.23 8.43 9.99
CA GLY A 87 0.38 6.98 10.20
C GLY A 87 1.85 6.54 10.17
N GLU A 88 2.65 7.28 9.40
CA GLU A 88 4.10 7.06 9.27
C GLU A 88 4.82 8.37 8.93
N ALA A 89 6.16 8.36 8.97
CA ALA A 89 6.98 9.54 8.75
C ALA A 89 6.75 10.20 7.37
N ALA A 90 6.53 9.41 6.32
CA ALA A 90 6.28 9.92 4.98
C ALA A 90 4.94 10.67 4.85
N SER A 91 3.95 10.33 5.66
CA SER A 91 2.62 10.93 5.61
C SER A 91 2.49 12.24 6.40
N VAL A 92 3.55 12.69 7.08
CA VAL A 92 3.56 13.98 7.81
C VAL A 92 3.27 15.16 6.87
N ILE A 93 3.82 15.15 5.67
CA ILE A 93 3.57 16.21 4.68
C ILE A 93 2.09 16.21 4.25
N THR A 94 1.48 15.05 4.15
CA THR A 94 0.06 14.90 3.83
C THR A 94 -0.85 15.50 4.90
N CYS A 95 -0.40 15.58 6.15
CA CYS A 95 -1.13 16.28 7.22
C CYS A 95 -1.28 17.78 6.94
N LEU A 96 -0.28 18.41 6.33
CA LEU A 96 -0.29 19.86 6.11
C LEU A 96 -1.36 20.25 5.09
N ASP A 97 -1.30 19.70 3.89
CA ASP A 97 -2.18 20.08 2.79
C ASP A 97 -3.47 19.25 2.78
N GLY A 98 -3.38 17.94 3.00
CA GLY A 98 -4.52 17.04 2.95
C GLY A 98 -5.54 17.30 4.04
N ASN A 99 -5.10 17.55 5.27
CA ASN A 99 -5.99 17.88 6.38
C ASN A 99 -6.60 19.29 6.21
N ALA A 100 -5.85 20.25 5.67
CA ALA A 100 -6.40 21.56 5.34
C ALA A 100 -7.53 21.44 4.32
N MET A 101 -7.38 20.61 3.29
CA MET A 101 -8.44 20.31 2.33
C MET A 101 -9.65 19.64 2.99
N ALA A 102 -9.41 18.69 3.90
CA ALA A 102 -10.47 17.99 4.62
C ALA A 102 -11.29 18.95 5.49
N LYS A 103 -10.65 19.86 6.21
CA LYS A 103 -11.31 20.91 7.01
C LYS A 103 -12.17 21.86 6.17
N ASN A 104 -11.80 22.06 4.92
CA ASN A 104 -12.56 22.86 3.96
C ASN A 104 -13.68 22.06 3.24
N GLY A 105 -14.05 20.88 3.76
CA GLY A 105 -15.09 20.04 3.19
C GLY A 105 -14.68 19.28 1.93
N ARG A 106 -13.39 19.23 1.60
CA ARG A 106 -12.84 18.58 0.39
C ARG A 106 -12.04 17.30 0.70
N ALA A 107 -12.42 16.58 1.75
CA ALA A 107 -11.75 15.34 2.17
C ALA A 107 -11.74 14.28 1.06
N GLY A 108 -12.86 14.11 0.36
CA GLY A 108 -12.95 13.16 -0.77
C GLY A 108 -11.98 13.47 -1.90
N ALA A 109 -11.83 14.76 -2.23
CA ALA A 109 -10.85 15.18 -3.24
C ALA A 109 -9.41 14.90 -2.80
N ALA A 110 -9.07 15.17 -1.54
CA ALA A 110 -7.75 14.89 -0.99
C ALA A 110 -7.42 13.40 -1.01
N LEU A 111 -8.36 12.55 -0.61
CA LEU A 111 -8.21 11.08 -0.64
C LEU A 111 -8.05 10.56 -2.07
N SER A 112 -8.83 11.08 -3.01
CA SER A 112 -8.74 10.68 -4.42
C SER A 112 -7.41 11.08 -5.05
N ILE A 113 -6.92 12.29 -4.77
CA ILE A 113 -5.61 12.76 -5.24
C ILE A 113 -4.49 11.89 -4.64
N ALA A 114 -4.58 11.57 -3.36
CA ALA A 114 -3.60 10.69 -2.71
C ALA A 114 -3.58 9.29 -3.34
N ALA A 115 -4.75 8.70 -3.62
CA ALA A 115 -4.85 7.38 -4.25
C ALA A 115 -4.29 7.39 -5.68
N ILE A 116 -4.73 8.34 -6.50
CA ILE A 116 -4.28 8.44 -7.91
C ILE A 116 -2.79 8.79 -7.97
N GLY A 117 -2.35 9.74 -7.15
CA GLY A 117 -0.94 10.14 -7.07
C GLY A 117 -0.04 8.98 -6.65
N SER A 118 -0.45 8.20 -5.65
CA SER A 118 0.28 7.00 -5.20
C SER A 118 0.33 5.93 -6.30
N PHE A 119 -0.76 5.72 -7.03
CA PHE A 119 -0.79 4.78 -8.14
C PHE A 119 0.18 5.18 -9.26
N ILE A 120 0.14 6.45 -9.68
CA ILE A 120 1.03 6.98 -10.73
C ILE A 120 2.48 6.93 -10.27
N ALA A 121 2.78 7.42 -9.07
CA ALA A 121 4.13 7.41 -8.52
C ALA A 121 4.68 6.00 -8.34
N GLY A 122 3.86 5.06 -7.89
CA GLY A 122 4.23 3.65 -7.76
C GLY A 122 4.50 2.97 -9.10
N THR A 123 3.78 3.36 -10.15
CA THR A 123 3.97 2.81 -11.50
C THR A 123 5.22 3.37 -12.19
N ILE A 124 5.50 4.67 -12.01
CA ILE A 124 6.66 5.34 -12.65
C ILE A 124 7.94 5.10 -11.84
N GLY A 125 7.83 4.97 -10.52
CA GLY A 125 8.97 4.85 -9.60
C GLY A 125 9.56 3.43 -9.48
N LEU A 126 9.05 2.48 -10.27
CA LEU A 126 9.59 1.10 -10.35
C LEU A 126 10.82 1.07 -11.31
#